data_7ed6d016ff44a44082d89cbf4de9ceda
#
_entry.id   7ed6d016ff44a44082d89cbf4de9ceda
#
_cell.length_a   1.000
_cell.length_b   1.000
_cell.length_c   1.000
_cell.angle_alpha   90.00
_cell.angle_beta   90.00
_cell.angle_gamma   90.00
#
_symmetry.space_group_name_H-M   'P 1'
#
loop_
_entity.id
_entity.type
_entity.pdbx_description
1 polymer ?
#
loop_
_entity_poly.entity_id
_entity_poly.type
_entity_poly.pdbx_seq_one_letter_code
_entity_poly.pdbx_strand_id
1 'polypeptide(L)' 'MSVNWVKIYTTTQLHKAEIVRAVLEDHDIQTTEMNKMDSMHTHLTVGEIEIFVDPEKAIRATHLITKHDL' A
#
# COMPACT_ATOMS: atom_id res chain seq x y z
N MET A 1 -17.75 -7.93 -11.03
CA MET A 1 -17.49 -6.82 -10.73
C MET A 1 -16.14 -6.46 -10.67
N SER A 2 -15.67 -5.57 -11.29
CA SER A 2 -14.37 -5.26 -11.33
C SER A 2 -14.08 -4.22 -10.38
N VAL A 3 -13.01 -4.31 -9.72
CA VAL A 3 -12.65 -3.35 -8.81
C VAL A 3 -11.44 -2.70 -9.34
N ASN A 4 -11.43 -1.42 -9.43
CA ASN A 4 -10.28 -0.72 -9.89
C ASN A 4 -9.49 -0.30 -8.69
N TRP A 5 -8.56 -1.13 -8.29
CA TRP A 5 -7.75 -0.82 -7.14
C TRP A 5 -6.88 0.41 -7.40
N VAL A 6 -6.81 1.27 -6.44
CA VAL A 6 -6.06 2.51 -6.57
C VAL A 6 -4.85 2.46 -5.66
N LYS A 7 -3.70 2.78 -6.20
CA LYS A 7 -2.48 2.77 -5.40
C LYS A 7 -2.45 4.03 -4.55
N ILE A 8 -2.29 3.86 -3.25
CA ILE A 8 -2.29 5.00 -2.37
C ILE A 8 -0.98 5.12 -1.61
N TYR A 9 -0.11 4.16 -1.72
CA TYR A 9 1.13 4.23 -0.95
C TYR A 9 2.18 3.31 -1.58
N THR A 10 3.43 3.71 -1.53
CA THR A 10 4.52 2.92 -2.03
C THR A 10 5.67 3.06 -1.07
N THR A 11 6.32 1.96 -0.76
CA THR A 11 7.46 2.01 0.13
C THR A 11 8.39 0.87 -0.21
N THR A 12 9.66 1.01 0.17
CA THR A 12 10.59 -0.09 0.01
C THR A 12 10.80 -0.80 1.32
N GLN A 13 10.12 -0.38 2.38
CA GLN A 13 10.28 -1.00 3.68
C GLN A 13 9.06 -1.82 4.03
N LEU A 14 9.26 -3.09 4.22
CA LEU A 14 8.17 -3.97 4.55
C LEU A 14 7.49 -3.52 5.83
N HIS A 15 8.29 -3.11 6.77
CA HIS A 15 7.78 -2.66 8.05
C HIS A 15 6.76 -1.54 7.89
N LYS A 16 7.04 -0.56 7.03
CA LYS A 16 6.11 0.52 6.84
C LYS A 16 4.87 0.06 6.10
N ALA A 17 5.02 -0.85 5.17
CA ALA A 17 3.87 -1.36 4.45
C ALA A 17 2.92 -2.05 5.41
N GLU A 18 3.46 -2.78 6.37
CA GLU A 18 2.62 -3.48 7.32
C GLU A 18 1.89 -2.50 8.23
N ILE A 19 2.54 -1.42 8.62
CA ILE A 19 1.91 -0.43 9.47
C ILE A 19 0.77 0.25 8.72
N VAL A 20 1.01 0.62 7.47
CA VAL A 20 -0.02 1.27 6.69
C VAL A 20 -1.22 0.35 6.52
N ARG A 21 -0.96 -0.91 6.20
CA ARG A 21 -2.07 -1.84 6.03
C ARG A 21 -2.84 -2.02 7.33
N ALA A 22 -2.12 -2.11 8.44
CA ALA A 22 -2.78 -2.31 9.73
C ALA A 22 -3.68 -1.12 10.06
N VAL A 23 -3.21 0.08 9.81
CA VAL A 23 -4.00 1.26 10.09
C VAL A 23 -5.25 1.28 9.23
N LEU A 24 -5.11 0.97 7.94
CA LEU A 24 -6.25 1.01 7.05
C LEU A 24 -7.25 -0.09 7.39
N GLU A 25 -6.77 -1.26 7.70
CA GLU A 25 -7.68 -2.35 8.01
C GLU A 25 -8.38 -2.11 9.34
N ASP A 26 -7.73 -1.40 10.22
CA ASP A 26 -8.33 -1.06 11.49
C ASP A 26 -9.52 -0.11 11.28
N HIS A 27 -9.55 0.59 10.15
CA HIS A 27 -10.64 1.46 9.82
C HIS A 27 -11.56 0.84 8.77
N ASP A 28 -11.52 -0.48 8.68
CA ASP A 28 -12.41 -1.19 7.77
C ASP A 28 -12.13 -0.91 6.31
N ILE A 29 -10.93 -0.61 5.96
CA ILE A 29 -10.56 -0.39 4.58
C ILE A 29 -9.73 -1.58 4.13
N GLN A 30 -10.21 -2.28 3.12
CA GLN A 30 -9.53 -3.44 2.61
C GLN A 30 -8.36 -3.04 1.73
N THR A 31 -7.24 -3.67 1.89
CA THR A 31 -6.05 -3.31 1.14
C THR A 31 -5.53 -4.49 0.34
N THR A 32 -4.81 -4.20 -0.71
CA THR A 32 -4.13 -5.20 -1.51
C THR A 32 -2.69 -4.75 -1.64
N GLU A 33 -1.78 -5.68 -1.44
CA GLU A 33 -0.36 -5.35 -1.50
C GLU A 33 0.26 -5.99 -2.73
N MET A 34 1.11 -5.27 -3.43
CA MET A 34 1.78 -5.80 -4.57
C MET A 34 3.25 -5.52 -4.45
N ASN A 35 4.06 -6.57 -4.54
CA ASN A 35 5.48 -6.40 -4.47
C ASN A 35 6.07 -6.38 -5.84
N LYS A 36 6.72 -5.30 -6.22
CA LYS A 36 7.36 -5.22 -7.48
C LYS A 36 8.78 -5.51 -7.26
N MET A 37 9.19 -6.71 -7.58
CA MET A 37 10.54 -7.05 -7.45
C MET A 37 11.10 -7.30 -8.77
N ASP A 38 12.12 -6.67 -9.14
CA ASP A 38 12.69 -6.86 -10.43
C ASP A 38 13.75 -7.90 -10.29
N SER A 39 13.44 -9.08 -10.59
CA SER A 39 14.35 -10.15 -10.37
C SER A 39 15.50 -10.19 -11.30
N MET A 40 15.48 -9.42 -12.34
CA MET A 40 16.53 -9.52 -13.23
C MET A 40 17.72 -8.86 -12.74
N HIS A 41 17.66 -7.87 -12.09
CA HIS A 41 18.78 -7.18 -11.75
C HIS A 41 19.07 -7.24 -10.41
N THR A 42 18.57 -7.85 -9.83
CA THR A 42 18.73 -8.04 -8.68
C THR A 42 19.58 -7.62 -7.70
N HIS A 43 20.58 -7.51 -7.77
CA HIS A 43 21.39 -7.36 -6.76
C HIS A 43 21.03 -6.25 -5.97
N LEU A 44 20.80 -5.64 -5.44
CA LEU A 44 20.53 -4.65 -4.66
C LEU A 44 19.24 -4.31 -4.50
N THR A 45 18.43 -4.83 -5.10
CA THR A 45 17.25 -4.34 -5.17
C THR A 45 16.37 -4.51 -4.12
N VAL A 46 15.79 -3.59 -3.71
CA VAL A 46 14.86 -3.63 -2.79
C VAL A 46 13.63 -3.57 -3.46
N GLY A 47 12.78 -4.36 -3.52
CA GLY A 47 11.53 -4.29 -4.22
C GLY A 47 10.67 -3.19 -3.67
N GLU A 48 9.80 -2.68 -4.49
CA GLU A 48 8.86 -1.69 -4.07
C GLU A 48 7.58 -2.37 -3.70
N ILE A 49 7.00 -2.00 -2.61
CA ILE A 49 5.74 -2.54 -2.15
C ILE A 49 4.68 -1.48 -2.36
N GLU A 50 3.67 -1.83 -3.14
CA GLU A 50 2.61 -0.88 -3.45
C GLU A 50 1.35 -1.33 -2.75
N ILE A 51 0.66 -0.40 -2.12
CA ILE A 51 -0.56 -0.71 -1.40
C ILE A 51 -1.74 -0.07 -2.12
N PHE A 52 -2.71 -0.89 -2.43
CA PHE A 52 -3.89 -0.44 -3.17
C PHE A 52 -5.13 -0.59 -2.32
N VAL A 53 -6.11 0.25 -2.58
CA VAL A 53 -7.39 0.16 -1.91
C VAL A 53 -8.49 0.36 -2.92
N ASP A 54 -9.72 0.09 -2.52
CA ASP A 54 -10.88 0.29 -3.33
C ASP A 54 -11.00 1.77 -3.64
N PRO A 55 -11.36 2.16 -4.85
CA PRO A 55 -11.49 3.57 -5.21
C PRO A 55 -12.40 4.34 -4.27
N GLU A 56 -13.43 3.71 -3.79
CA GLU A 56 -14.35 4.40 -2.91
C GLU A 56 -13.70 4.73 -1.59
N LYS A 57 -12.65 4.04 -1.23
CA LYS A 57 -12.00 4.29 0.03
C LYS A 57 -10.66 4.98 -0.14
N ALA A 58 -10.30 5.30 -1.37
CA ALA A 58 -8.97 5.88 -1.62
C ALA A 58 -8.75 7.20 -0.90
N ILE A 59 -9.73 8.07 -0.92
CA ILE A 59 -9.57 9.36 -0.28
C ILE A 59 -9.43 9.19 1.21
N ARG A 60 -10.23 8.32 1.78
CA ARG A 60 -10.17 8.10 3.21
C ARG A 60 -8.85 7.46 3.59
N ALA A 61 -8.37 6.51 2.79
CA ALA A 61 -7.12 5.85 3.06
C ALA A 61 -5.97 6.85 3.03
N THR A 62 -5.96 7.72 2.04
CA THR A 62 -4.92 8.72 1.94
C THR A 62 -4.97 9.66 3.13
N HIS A 63 -6.15 10.01 3.56
CA HIS A 63 -6.30 10.90 4.69
C HIS A 63 -5.76 10.25 5.96
N LEU A 64 -6.00 8.96 6.13
CA LEU A 64 -5.50 8.26 7.30
C LEU A 64 -3.98 8.18 7.30
N ILE A 65 -3.40 7.94 6.13
CA ILE A 65 -1.96 7.87 6.03
C ILE A 65 -1.35 9.21 6.41
N THR A 66 -1.93 10.29 5.93
CA THR A 66 -1.43 11.61 6.23
C THR A 66 -1.62 11.93 7.71
N LYS A 67 -2.77 11.56 8.26
CA LYS A 67 -3.05 11.88 9.62
C LYS A 67 -2.13 11.16 10.57
N HIS A 68 -1.74 9.95 10.25
CA HIS A 68 -0.85 9.18 11.12
C HIS A 68 0.61 9.36 10.73
N ASP A 69 0.85 10.23 9.80
CA ASP A 69 2.21 10.57 9.41
C ASP A 69 2.96 9.32 8.93
N LEU A 70 2.31 8.52 8.16
CA LEU A 70 2.94 7.34 7.62
C LEU A 70 3.53 7.61 6.23
#